data_345b47cf59344575399feb241ae10043
#
_entry.id   345b47cf59344575399feb241ae10043
#
_cell.length_a   1.000
_cell.length_b   1.000
_cell.length_c   1.000
_cell.angle_alpha   90.00
_cell.angle_beta   90.00
_cell.angle_gamma   90.00
#
_symmetry.space_group_name_H-M   'P 1'
#
loop_
_entity.id
_entity.type
_entity.pdbx_description
1 polymer ?
#
loop_
_entity_poly.entity_id
_entity_poly.type
_entity_poly.pdbx_seq_one_letter_code
_entity_poly.pdbx_strand_id
1 'polypeptide(L)'
;KTNTLCTEALKTKFNTGYDHLKEDLKKIGNIQTIYANFCSDSLGLPKTSFLFDKEQGGALNDIGSYVLGFILGIHEEEIDKIEIERKDIEGINYYFRSKIYFKDGCIATAEGAIDREMERYAKIVGTKGEIMIPNYNRIIDYTIHWNNGTTETKSYPFKGNDMTMQIQNFMEDVENGKVQSEKHCLEDTKKILEVSEMISA
;
A
#
# COMPACT_ATOMS: atom_id res chain seq x y z
N LYS A 1 27.61 0.03 -10.55
CA LYS A 1 26.35 -0.76 -10.67
C LYS A 1 26.76 -2.23 -10.61
N THR A 2 26.27 -2.96 -9.61
CA THR A 2 26.75 -4.33 -9.29
C THR A 2 26.05 -5.42 -10.09
N ASN A 3 25.04 -5.10 -10.90
CA ASN A 3 24.20 -6.08 -11.62
C ASN A 3 23.59 -7.14 -10.68
N THR A 4 23.21 -6.72 -9.48
CA THR A 4 22.64 -7.58 -8.42
C THR A 4 21.14 -7.31 -8.29
N LEU A 5 20.34 -8.36 -8.19
CA LEU A 5 18.91 -8.25 -7.93
C LEU A 5 18.68 -7.57 -6.56
N CYS A 6 17.88 -6.53 -6.56
CA CYS A 6 17.42 -5.84 -5.36
C CYS A 6 15.94 -5.47 -5.54
N THR A 7 15.14 -5.77 -4.53
CA THR A 7 13.72 -5.38 -4.47
C THR A 7 13.32 -5.13 -3.03
N GLU A 8 12.38 -4.22 -2.83
CA GLU A 8 11.78 -4.00 -1.51
C GLU A 8 10.79 -5.13 -1.17
N ALA A 9 10.77 -5.54 0.09
CA ALA A 9 9.94 -6.63 0.58
C ALA A 9 8.47 -6.18 0.81
N LEU A 10 7.84 -5.56 -0.19
CA LEU A 10 6.45 -5.12 -0.13
C LEU A 10 5.50 -6.27 -0.49
N LYS A 11 5.32 -7.21 0.44
CA LYS A 11 4.63 -8.50 0.25
C LYS A 11 3.27 -8.44 -0.42
N THR A 12 2.53 -7.34 -0.26
CA THR A 12 1.22 -7.12 -0.88
C THR A 12 1.27 -7.32 -2.40
N LYS A 13 2.28 -6.78 -3.05
CA LYS A 13 2.45 -6.84 -4.51
C LYS A 13 2.75 -8.25 -5.04
N PHE A 14 3.18 -9.16 -4.17
CA PHE A 14 3.59 -10.51 -4.56
C PHE A 14 2.49 -11.55 -4.38
N ASN A 15 1.36 -11.22 -3.75
CA ASN A 15 0.32 -12.21 -3.51
C ASN A 15 -0.70 -12.29 -4.66
N THR A 16 -1.28 -13.49 -4.82
CA THR A 16 -2.25 -13.80 -5.88
C THR A 16 -3.49 -12.90 -5.82
N GLY A 17 -3.95 -12.55 -4.62
CA GLY A 17 -5.09 -11.66 -4.44
C GLY A 17 -4.87 -10.27 -5.02
N TYR A 18 -3.62 -9.76 -4.98
CA TYR A 18 -3.26 -8.48 -5.57
C TYR A 18 -3.30 -8.52 -7.11
N ASP A 19 -2.80 -9.61 -7.72
CA ASP A 19 -2.83 -9.78 -9.18
C ASP A 19 -4.29 -9.79 -9.69
N HIS A 20 -5.16 -10.56 -9.04
CA HIS A 20 -6.58 -10.61 -9.39
C HIS A 20 -7.30 -9.28 -9.11
N LEU A 21 -6.94 -8.57 -8.04
CA LEU A 21 -7.46 -7.24 -7.77
C LEU A 21 -7.17 -6.28 -8.94
N LYS A 22 -5.93 -6.25 -9.46
CA LYS A 22 -5.56 -5.42 -10.62
C LYS A 22 -6.41 -5.73 -11.86
N GLU A 23 -6.78 -6.99 -12.08
CA GLU A 23 -7.69 -7.36 -13.18
C GLU A 23 -9.15 -6.92 -12.92
N ASP A 24 -9.62 -7.01 -11.68
CA ASP A 24 -10.97 -6.60 -11.33
C ASP A 24 -11.14 -5.07 -11.29
N LEU A 25 -10.08 -4.33 -10.98
CA LEU A 25 -10.06 -2.87 -11.07
C LEU A 25 -10.42 -2.35 -12.47
N LYS A 26 -9.98 -3.04 -13.53
CA LYS A 26 -10.32 -2.70 -14.92
C LYS A 26 -11.82 -2.79 -15.20
N LYS A 27 -12.57 -3.57 -14.41
CA LYS A 27 -14.01 -3.82 -14.59
C LYS A 27 -14.89 -2.78 -13.91
N ILE A 28 -14.42 -2.17 -12.80
CA ILE A 28 -15.20 -1.15 -12.06
C ILE A 28 -15.21 0.22 -12.74
N GLY A 29 -14.58 0.34 -13.91
CA GLY A 29 -14.51 1.60 -14.69
C GLY A 29 -13.41 2.54 -14.20
N ASN A 30 -13.54 3.84 -14.50
CA ASN A 30 -12.55 4.83 -14.08
C ASN A 30 -12.56 4.96 -12.56
N ILE A 31 -11.40 4.86 -11.92
CA ILE A 31 -11.26 5.00 -10.48
C ILE A 31 -11.49 6.47 -10.09
N GLN A 32 -12.39 6.70 -9.15
CA GLN A 32 -12.75 8.02 -8.65
C GLN A 32 -12.10 8.31 -7.30
N THR A 33 -12.17 7.33 -6.39
CA THR A 33 -11.53 7.48 -5.08
C THR A 33 -10.89 6.19 -4.62
N ILE A 34 -9.80 6.35 -3.86
CA ILE A 34 -9.10 5.27 -3.17
C ILE A 34 -8.95 5.66 -1.71
N TYR A 35 -9.26 4.77 -0.80
CA TYR A 35 -8.93 4.89 0.61
C TYR A 35 -8.13 3.67 1.04
N ALA A 36 -7.06 3.88 1.78
CA ALA A 36 -6.33 2.80 2.44
C ALA A 36 -5.80 3.30 3.79
N ASN A 37 -5.95 2.48 4.83
CA ASN A 37 -5.43 2.80 6.15
C ASN A 37 -4.59 1.66 6.73
N PHE A 38 -3.62 2.04 7.56
CA PHE A 38 -2.92 1.12 8.43
C PHE A 38 -2.64 1.85 9.75
N CYS A 39 -3.48 1.63 10.74
CA CYS A 39 -3.32 2.19 12.07
C CYS A 39 -3.16 1.04 13.08
N SER A 40 -2.16 1.15 13.94
CA SER A 40 -1.86 0.15 14.97
C SER A 40 -1.40 0.86 16.23
N ASP A 41 -1.95 0.47 17.39
CA ASP A 41 -1.48 1.02 18.66
C ASP A 41 -0.18 0.33 19.08
N SER A 42 0.92 1.05 18.90
CA SER A 42 2.28 0.60 19.23
C SER A 42 2.85 1.32 20.46
N LEU A 43 2.05 2.11 21.17
CA LEU A 43 2.54 2.91 22.32
C LEU A 43 3.03 2.07 23.48
N GLY A 44 2.60 0.81 23.59
CA GLY A 44 3.07 -0.16 24.58
C GLY A 44 4.47 -0.72 24.31
N LEU A 45 5.07 -0.45 23.16
CA LEU A 45 6.42 -0.93 22.86
C LEU A 45 7.49 -0.17 23.66
N PRO A 46 8.66 -0.79 23.95
CA PRO A 46 9.79 -0.10 24.55
C PRO A 46 10.20 1.14 23.76
N LYS A 47 10.57 2.22 24.43
CA LYS A 47 11.05 3.47 23.79
C LYS A 47 12.33 3.29 22.97
N THR A 48 13.03 2.18 23.14
CA THR A 48 14.18 1.76 22.32
C THR A 48 13.77 1.09 21.00
N SER A 49 12.47 0.88 20.76
CA SER A 49 11.99 0.38 19.49
C SER A 49 12.31 1.38 18.37
N PHE A 50 12.67 0.89 17.18
CA PHE A 50 12.95 1.73 16.00
C PHE A 50 11.77 2.65 15.66
N LEU A 51 10.53 2.26 15.98
CA LEU A 51 9.34 3.10 15.75
C LEU A 51 9.41 4.46 16.43
N PHE A 52 10.19 4.58 17.51
CA PHE A 52 10.39 5.84 18.24
C PHE A 52 11.74 6.51 17.92
N ASP A 53 12.43 6.06 16.90
CA ASP A 53 13.59 6.75 16.35
C ASP A 53 13.14 8.00 15.55
N LYS A 54 13.84 9.12 15.74
CA LYS A 54 13.46 10.42 15.14
C LYS A 54 13.74 10.48 13.63
N GLU A 55 14.72 9.72 13.16
CA GLU A 55 15.16 9.75 11.75
C GLU A 55 14.51 8.62 10.93
N GLN A 56 14.34 7.45 11.55
CA GLN A 56 13.92 6.24 10.84
C GLN A 56 12.54 5.74 11.27
N GLY A 57 12.02 6.18 12.42
CA GLY A 57 10.76 5.71 12.99
C GLY A 57 9.55 6.52 12.57
N GLY A 58 8.45 6.27 13.28
CA GLY A 58 7.17 6.93 13.07
C GLY A 58 6.26 6.22 12.06
N ALA A 59 5.01 6.64 12.06
CA ALA A 59 3.96 6.03 11.25
C ALA A 59 4.25 6.11 9.74
N LEU A 60 4.76 7.22 9.25
CA LEU A 60 5.00 7.41 7.82
C LEU A 60 6.16 6.54 7.32
N ASN A 61 7.26 6.43 8.07
CA ASN A 61 8.41 5.65 7.68
C ASN A 61 8.16 4.13 7.77
N ASP A 62 7.45 3.66 8.79
CA ASP A 62 7.17 2.22 8.96
C ASP A 62 5.93 1.80 8.16
N ILE A 63 4.80 2.44 8.43
CA ILE A 63 3.48 2.06 7.90
C ILE A 63 3.23 2.68 6.51
N GLY A 64 3.77 3.88 6.26
CA GLY A 64 3.53 4.63 5.02
C GLY A 64 3.89 3.85 3.77
N SER A 65 4.98 3.07 3.78
CA SER A 65 5.39 2.24 2.65
C SER A 65 4.29 1.25 2.22
N TYR A 66 3.55 0.66 3.16
CA TYR A 66 2.43 -0.25 2.86
C TYR A 66 1.23 0.48 2.25
N VAL A 67 0.84 1.62 2.84
CA VAL A 67 -0.32 2.40 2.39
C VAL A 67 -0.05 3.04 1.04
N LEU A 68 1.07 3.75 0.91
CA LEU A 68 1.48 4.41 -0.34
C LEU A 68 1.80 3.39 -1.43
N GLY A 69 2.51 2.32 -1.09
CA GLY A 69 2.85 1.27 -2.03
C GLY A 69 1.62 0.54 -2.59
N PHE A 70 0.55 0.39 -1.79
CA PHE A 70 -0.73 -0.11 -2.29
C PHE A 70 -1.39 0.89 -3.24
N ILE A 71 -1.58 2.15 -2.82
CA ILE A 71 -2.24 3.18 -3.61
C ILE A 71 -1.52 3.41 -4.95
N LEU A 72 -0.21 3.66 -4.91
CA LEU A 72 0.60 3.93 -6.10
C LEU A 72 0.77 2.70 -7.01
N GLY A 73 0.62 1.50 -6.46
CA GLY A 73 0.69 0.26 -7.22
C GLY A 73 -0.60 -0.12 -7.95
N ILE A 74 -1.75 0.41 -7.53
CA ILE A 74 -3.04 0.17 -8.19
C ILE A 74 -3.51 1.35 -9.04
N HIS A 75 -2.90 2.54 -8.87
CA HIS A 75 -3.22 3.75 -9.61
C HIS A 75 -1.92 4.48 -9.94
N GLU A 76 -1.45 4.31 -11.17
CA GLU A 76 -0.11 4.71 -11.61
C GLU A 76 -0.09 6.11 -12.26
N GLU A 77 -1.16 6.91 -12.06
CA GLU A 77 -1.31 8.24 -12.63
C GLU A 77 -0.40 9.29 -11.97
N GLU A 78 -0.21 10.40 -12.65
CA GLU A 78 0.62 11.51 -12.18
C GLU A 78 -0.09 12.28 -11.04
N ILE A 79 0.65 12.58 -9.97
CA ILE A 79 0.14 13.35 -8.84
C ILE A 79 0.13 14.83 -9.19
N ASP A 80 -1.01 15.50 -8.94
CA ASP A 80 -1.18 16.94 -9.09
C ASP A 80 -0.81 17.69 -7.80
N LYS A 81 -1.38 17.26 -6.66
CA LYS A 81 -1.09 17.84 -5.34
C LYS A 81 -1.34 16.85 -4.21
N ILE A 82 -0.79 17.15 -3.04
CA ILE A 82 -1.03 16.41 -1.80
C ILE A 82 -1.47 17.40 -0.71
N GLU A 83 -2.54 17.08 0.00
CA GLU A 83 -2.97 17.75 1.24
C GLU A 83 -2.62 16.85 2.41
N ILE A 84 -2.07 17.44 3.48
CA ILE A 84 -1.44 16.68 4.56
C ILE A 84 -2.05 17.09 5.89
N GLU A 85 -2.45 16.10 6.68
CA GLU A 85 -2.75 16.19 8.10
C GLU A 85 -1.79 15.26 8.83
N ARG A 86 -1.06 15.75 9.82
CA ARG A 86 -0.10 14.93 10.58
C ARG A 86 -0.03 15.34 12.05
N LYS A 87 0.37 14.40 12.88
CA LYS A 87 0.62 14.59 14.29
C LYS A 87 2.01 14.08 14.63
N ASP A 88 2.90 15.01 14.94
CA ASP A 88 4.26 14.73 15.35
C ASP A 88 4.42 15.01 16.85
N ILE A 89 5.12 14.12 17.55
CA ILE A 89 5.44 14.26 18.98
C ILE A 89 6.95 14.07 19.11
N GLU A 90 7.63 15.07 19.66
CA GLU A 90 9.09 15.06 19.85
C GLU A 90 9.91 14.79 18.58
N GLY A 91 9.37 15.15 17.40
CA GLY A 91 9.99 14.92 16.10
C GLY A 91 9.74 13.53 15.49
N ILE A 92 8.85 12.74 16.08
CA ILE A 92 8.43 11.44 15.58
C ILE A 92 7.00 11.57 15.04
N ASN A 93 6.74 11.08 13.83
CA ASN A 93 5.41 11.08 13.26
C ASN A 93 4.56 9.96 13.87
N TYR A 94 3.51 10.32 14.61
CA TYR A 94 2.59 9.36 15.25
C TYR A 94 1.36 9.08 14.41
N TYR A 95 0.99 10.01 13.53
CA TYR A 95 -0.16 9.89 12.65
C TYR A 95 0.04 10.74 11.41
N PHE A 96 -0.41 10.23 10.28
CA PHE A 96 -0.57 10.99 9.05
C PHE A 96 -1.88 10.61 8.36
N ARG A 97 -2.46 11.59 7.68
CA ARG A 97 -3.53 11.40 6.73
C ARG A 97 -3.28 12.35 5.56
N SER A 98 -3.13 11.78 4.37
CA SER A 98 -2.81 12.55 3.18
C SER A 98 -3.85 12.31 2.10
N LYS A 99 -4.35 13.39 1.50
CA LYS A 99 -5.16 13.33 0.29
C LYS A 99 -4.25 13.59 -0.90
N ILE A 100 -4.13 12.60 -1.76
CA ILE A 100 -3.33 12.62 -2.98
C ILE A 100 -4.29 12.84 -4.14
N TYR A 101 -4.15 13.96 -4.85
CA TYR A 101 -4.95 14.31 -6.02
C TYR A 101 -4.17 13.94 -7.26
N PHE A 102 -4.75 13.11 -8.12
CA PHE A 102 -4.16 12.70 -9.39
C PHE A 102 -4.67 13.56 -10.54
N LYS A 103 -3.88 13.71 -11.61
CA LYS A 103 -4.24 14.55 -12.77
C LYS A 103 -5.45 14.05 -13.55
N ASP A 104 -5.79 12.78 -13.47
CA ASP A 104 -7.01 12.20 -14.06
C ASP A 104 -8.28 12.49 -13.24
N GLY A 105 -8.14 13.15 -12.09
CA GLY A 105 -9.23 13.52 -11.17
C GLY A 105 -9.51 12.51 -10.07
N CYS A 106 -8.81 11.38 -10.01
CA CYS A 106 -8.88 10.46 -8.87
C CYS A 106 -8.34 11.12 -7.59
N ILE A 107 -8.95 10.82 -6.45
CA ILE A 107 -8.48 11.28 -5.14
C ILE A 107 -8.20 10.05 -4.26
N ALA A 108 -6.96 9.86 -3.84
CA ALA A 108 -6.62 8.85 -2.86
C ALA A 108 -6.44 9.44 -1.46
N THR A 109 -6.86 8.69 -0.45
CA THR A 109 -6.58 9.00 0.96
C THR A 109 -5.71 7.90 1.53
N ALA A 110 -4.49 8.27 1.94
CA ALA A 110 -3.56 7.42 2.67
C ALA A 110 -3.60 7.79 4.15
N GLU A 111 -3.81 6.82 5.05
CA GLU A 111 -3.89 7.07 6.48
C GLU A 111 -3.06 6.05 7.26
N GLY A 112 -2.23 6.51 8.19
CA GLY A 112 -1.39 5.67 9.02
C GLY A 112 -1.18 6.22 10.42
N ALA A 113 -1.10 5.33 11.41
CA ALA A 113 -0.89 5.70 12.81
C ALA A 113 -0.13 4.61 13.58
N ILE A 114 0.66 5.05 14.59
CA ILE A 114 1.27 4.18 15.60
C ILE A 114 0.70 4.44 17.01
N ASP A 115 -0.27 5.37 17.13
CA ASP A 115 -0.85 5.80 18.41
C ASP A 115 -2.33 5.38 18.59
N ARG A 116 -2.86 4.60 17.67
CA ARG A 116 -4.26 4.13 17.71
C ARG A 116 -4.47 2.88 16.87
N GLU A 117 -5.41 2.04 17.27
CA GLU A 117 -5.88 0.91 16.48
C GLU A 117 -7.11 1.31 15.66
N MET A 118 -7.14 0.91 14.38
CA MET A 118 -8.30 1.01 13.50
C MET A 118 -8.43 -0.27 12.68
N GLU A 119 -9.64 -0.61 12.27
CA GLU A 119 -9.86 -1.68 11.30
C GLU A 119 -9.09 -1.37 10.02
N ARG A 120 -8.25 -2.31 9.59
CA ARG A 120 -7.41 -2.15 8.39
C ARG A 120 -8.17 -2.59 7.16
N TYR A 121 -8.38 -1.65 6.25
CA TYR A 121 -9.01 -1.93 4.97
C TYR A 121 -8.55 -0.97 3.88
N ALA A 122 -8.83 -1.35 2.62
CA ALA A 122 -8.83 -0.42 1.51
C ALA A 122 -10.20 -0.43 0.83
N LYS A 123 -10.63 0.73 0.34
CA LYS A 123 -11.84 0.91 -0.46
C LYS A 123 -11.50 1.65 -1.75
N ILE A 124 -11.93 1.10 -2.88
CA ILE A 124 -11.71 1.69 -4.21
C ILE A 124 -13.07 1.89 -4.86
N VAL A 125 -13.37 3.12 -5.25
CA VAL A 125 -14.63 3.46 -5.92
C VAL A 125 -14.35 3.80 -7.37
N GLY A 126 -14.98 3.09 -8.27
CA GLY A 126 -14.97 3.34 -9.70
C GLY A 126 -16.35 3.78 -10.21
N THR A 127 -16.41 4.11 -11.50
CA THR A 127 -17.65 4.59 -12.13
C THR A 127 -18.73 3.52 -12.29
N LYS A 128 -18.41 2.22 -12.15
CA LYS A 128 -19.33 1.08 -12.33
C LYS A 128 -19.54 0.23 -11.09
N GLY A 129 -18.75 0.45 -10.04
CA GLY A 129 -18.82 -0.29 -8.78
C GLY A 129 -17.72 0.10 -7.82
N GLU A 130 -17.71 -0.52 -6.66
CA GLU A 130 -16.69 -0.33 -5.64
C GLU A 130 -16.10 -1.65 -5.17
N ILE A 131 -14.86 -1.64 -4.70
CA ILE A 131 -14.18 -2.81 -4.13
C ILE A 131 -13.81 -2.49 -2.68
N MET A 132 -14.19 -3.39 -1.75
CA MET A 132 -13.81 -3.36 -0.35
C MET A 132 -12.83 -4.49 -0.07
N ILE A 133 -11.67 -4.18 0.50
CA ILE A 133 -10.57 -5.12 0.71
C ILE A 133 -10.18 -5.09 2.19
N PRO A 134 -10.64 -6.03 3.01
CA PRO A 134 -10.15 -6.20 4.38
C PRO A 134 -8.66 -6.58 4.37
N ASN A 135 -7.88 -6.02 5.31
CA ASN A 135 -6.45 -6.35 5.43
C ASN A 135 -5.69 -6.29 4.09
N TYR A 136 -5.85 -5.22 3.32
CA TYR A 136 -5.30 -5.07 1.97
C TYR A 136 -3.78 -5.34 1.86
N ASN A 137 -3.02 -5.22 2.94
CA ASN A 137 -1.60 -5.57 2.98
C ASN A 137 -1.34 -7.10 2.94
N ARG A 138 -2.41 -7.92 3.05
CA ARG A 138 -2.44 -9.39 3.01
C ARG A 138 -3.71 -9.85 2.31
N ILE A 139 -3.90 -9.49 1.05
CA ILE A 139 -5.16 -9.71 0.33
C ILE A 139 -5.46 -11.21 0.22
N ILE A 140 -6.44 -11.67 1.01
CA ILE A 140 -7.03 -12.99 0.90
C ILE A 140 -8.40 -12.88 0.23
N ASP A 141 -9.22 -11.95 0.74
CA ASP A 141 -10.59 -11.75 0.27
C ASP A 141 -10.80 -10.29 -0.10
N TYR A 142 -11.71 -10.04 -1.04
CA TYR A 142 -12.30 -8.75 -1.29
C TYR A 142 -13.71 -8.89 -1.87
N THR A 143 -14.51 -7.84 -1.72
CA THR A 143 -15.89 -7.80 -2.20
C THR A 143 -16.06 -6.68 -3.20
N ILE A 144 -16.68 -6.98 -4.34
CA ILE A 144 -17.06 -6.04 -5.38
C ILE A 144 -18.56 -5.77 -5.26
N HIS A 145 -18.93 -4.51 -5.09
CA HIS A 145 -20.31 -4.04 -5.11
C HIS A 145 -20.54 -3.28 -6.41
N TRP A 146 -21.38 -3.83 -7.28
CA TRP A 146 -21.70 -3.21 -8.57
C TRP A 146 -22.82 -2.18 -8.43
N ASN A 147 -22.82 -1.15 -9.26
CA ASN A 147 -23.88 -0.11 -9.27
C ASN A 147 -25.27 -0.66 -9.64
N ASN A 148 -25.36 -1.84 -10.22
CA ASN A 148 -26.61 -2.53 -10.49
C ASN A 148 -27.19 -3.27 -9.26
N GLY A 149 -26.54 -3.17 -8.09
CA GLY A 149 -26.94 -3.79 -6.83
C GLY A 149 -26.45 -5.22 -6.63
N THR A 150 -25.71 -5.80 -7.57
CA THR A 150 -25.10 -7.13 -7.41
C THR A 150 -23.81 -7.04 -6.60
N THR A 151 -23.46 -8.13 -5.93
CA THR A 151 -22.23 -8.24 -5.12
C THR A 151 -21.49 -9.52 -5.45
N GLU A 152 -20.17 -9.44 -5.56
CA GLU A 152 -19.29 -10.59 -5.77
C GLU A 152 -18.21 -10.61 -4.70
N THR A 153 -18.01 -11.75 -4.04
CA THR A 153 -16.87 -11.96 -3.13
C THR A 153 -15.83 -12.85 -3.81
N LYS A 154 -14.59 -12.43 -3.77
CA LYS A 154 -13.42 -13.14 -4.28
C LYS A 154 -12.56 -13.63 -3.13
N SER A 155 -11.98 -14.83 -3.25
CA SER A 155 -11.11 -15.41 -2.22
C SER A 155 -9.89 -16.07 -2.85
N TYR A 156 -8.71 -15.70 -2.35
CA TYR A 156 -7.39 -16.16 -2.82
C TYR A 156 -6.49 -16.48 -1.63
N PRO A 157 -6.75 -17.57 -0.90
CA PRO A 157 -5.97 -17.95 0.28
C PRO A 157 -4.52 -18.22 -0.07
N PHE A 158 -3.61 -17.87 0.84
CA PHE A 158 -2.19 -18.12 0.67
C PHE A 158 -1.87 -19.62 0.64
N LYS A 159 -0.90 -19.98 -0.21
CA LYS A 159 -0.21 -21.26 -0.10
C LYS A 159 0.96 -21.09 0.89
N GLY A 160 0.78 -21.50 2.13
CA GLY A 160 1.73 -21.25 3.21
C GLY A 160 1.38 -20.01 4.03
N ASN A 161 2.28 -19.03 4.10
CA ASN A 161 2.04 -17.76 4.76
C ASN A 161 2.15 -16.58 3.77
N ASP A 162 1.89 -15.36 4.26
CA ASP A 162 1.88 -14.14 3.46
C ASP A 162 3.26 -13.70 2.90
N MET A 163 4.34 -14.32 3.37
CA MET A 163 5.70 -14.09 2.87
C MET A 163 6.12 -15.11 1.81
N THR A 164 5.44 -16.25 1.72
CA THR A 164 5.84 -17.37 0.86
C THR A 164 5.95 -16.95 -0.60
N MET A 165 4.94 -16.27 -1.13
CA MET A 165 4.91 -15.85 -2.54
C MET A 165 6.02 -14.85 -2.89
N GLN A 166 6.32 -13.93 -1.98
CA GLN A 166 7.41 -12.96 -2.14
C GLN A 166 8.77 -13.65 -2.20
N ILE A 167 9.03 -14.62 -1.31
CA ILE A 167 10.28 -15.38 -1.27
C ILE A 167 10.41 -16.23 -2.54
N GLN A 168 9.35 -16.93 -2.94
CA GLN A 168 9.34 -17.72 -4.17
C GLN A 168 9.64 -16.88 -5.41
N ASN A 169 8.95 -15.74 -5.56
CA ASN A 169 9.19 -14.83 -6.68
C ASN A 169 10.64 -14.31 -6.70
N PHE A 170 11.19 -13.96 -5.54
CA PHE A 170 12.59 -13.54 -5.45
C PHE A 170 13.56 -14.66 -5.88
N MET A 171 13.31 -15.90 -5.44
CA MET A 171 14.13 -17.05 -5.86
C MET A 171 14.04 -17.28 -7.37
N GLU A 172 12.83 -17.25 -7.94
CA GLU A 172 12.62 -17.40 -9.39
C GLU A 172 13.33 -16.28 -10.19
N ASP A 173 13.26 -15.02 -9.71
CA ASP A 173 13.96 -13.89 -10.34
C ASP A 173 15.47 -14.09 -10.31
N VAL A 174 16.05 -14.60 -9.20
CA VAL A 174 17.48 -14.95 -9.09
C VAL A 174 17.85 -16.08 -10.05
N GLU A 175 17.08 -17.17 -10.08
CA GLU A 175 17.33 -18.32 -10.96
C GLU A 175 17.27 -17.95 -12.46
N ASN A 176 16.41 -16.99 -12.81
CA ASN A 176 16.28 -16.47 -14.16
C ASN A 176 17.30 -15.35 -14.49
N GLY A 177 18.22 -15.04 -13.58
CA GLY A 177 19.26 -14.03 -13.78
C GLY A 177 18.75 -12.59 -13.91
N LYS A 178 17.54 -12.31 -13.37
CA LYS A 178 16.99 -10.96 -13.39
C LYS A 178 17.76 -10.04 -12.44
N VAL A 179 17.83 -8.77 -12.79
CA VAL A 179 18.47 -7.72 -11.98
C VAL A 179 17.45 -6.82 -11.26
N GLN A 180 16.16 -6.97 -11.57
CA GLN A 180 15.04 -6.35 -10.86
C GLN A 180 13.80 -7.22 -10.95
N SER A 181 12.92 -7.12 -9.95
CA SER A 181 11.62 -7.78 -9.98
C SER A 181 10.64 -7.03 -10.87
N GLU A 182 9.83 -7.78 -11.63
CA GLU A 182 8.73 -7.21 -12.42
C GLU A 182 7.52 -6.85 -11.55
N LYS A 183 7.39 -7.49 -10.38
CA LYS A 183 6.28 -7.23 -9.45
C LYS A 183 6.48 -5.96 -8.62
N HIS A 184 7.72 -5.65 -8.29
CA HIS A 184 8.09 -4.46 -7.54
C HIS A 184 9.54 -4.08 -7.84
N CYS A 185 9.75 -3.16 -8.75
CA CYS A 185 11.06 -2.68 -9.13
C CYS A 185 11.55 -1.53 -8.22
N LEU A 186 12.83 -1.17 -8.32
CA LEU A 186 13.39 -0.06 -7.53
C LEU A 186 12.78 1.30 -7.87
N GLU A 187 12.26 1.49 -9.07
CA GLU A 187 11.56 2.73 -9.43
C GLU A 187 10.21 2.86 -8.70
N ASP A 188 9.52 1.73 -8.46
CA ASP A 188 8.32 1.73 -7.60
C ASP A 188 8.66 2.16 -6.17
N THR A 189 9.73 1.60 -5.60
CA THR A 189 10.21 2.00 -4.25
C THR A 189 10.59 3.47 -4.22
N LYS A 190 11.30 3.96 -5.24
CA LYS A 190 11.66 5.38 -5.34
C LYS A 190 10.44 6.29 -5.38
N LYS A 191 9.41 5.94 -6.16
CA LYS A 191 8.14 6.69 -6.22
C LYS A 191 7.45 6.74 -4.85
N ILE A 192 7.46 5.63 -4.10
CA ILE A 192 6.92 5.58 -2.73
C ILE A 192 7.69 6.54 -1.81
N LEU A 193 9.01 6.53 -1.86
CA LEU A 193 9.86 7.40 -1.05
C LEU A 193 9.66 8.88 -1.40
N GLU A 194 9.61 9.23 -2.68
CA GLU A 194 9.37 10.62 -3.13
C GLU A 194 8.02 11.15 -2.60
N VAL A 195 6.96 10.34 -2.65
CA VAL A 195 5.66 10.72 -2.08
C VAL A 195 5.71 10.80 -0.56
N SER A 196 6.42 9.89 0.10
CA SER A 196 6.64 9.95 1.56
C SER A 196 7.39 11.22 1.97
N GLU A 197 8.42 11.62 1.22
CA GLU A 197 9.15 12.88 1.44
C GLU A 197 8.24 14.11 1.27
N MET A 198 7.37 14.13 0.25
CA MET A 198 6.38 15.21 0.08
C MET A 198 5.42 15.30 1.26
N ILE A 199 5.05 14.17 1.89
CA ILE A 199 4.19 14.14 3.08
C ILE A 199 4.96 14.55 4.33
N SER A 200 6.27 14.34 4.37
CA SER A 200 7.14 14.72 5.49
C SER A 200 7.48 16.21 5.54
N ALA A 201 7.48 16.87 4.37
CA ALA A 201 7.83 18.29 4.24
C ALA A 201 6.81 19.21 4.90
#